data_27e14d1ef0335e680606d3705fa26961
#
_entry.id   27e14d1ef0335e680606d3705fa26961
#
_cell.length_a   1.000
_cell.length_b   1.000
_cell.length_c   1.000
_cell.angle_alpha   90.00
_cell.angle_beta   90.00
_cell.angle_gamma   90.00
#
_symmetry.space_group_name_H-M   'P 1'
#
loop_
_entity.id
_entity.type
_entity.pdbx_description
1 polymer ?
#
loop_
_entity_poly.entity_id
_entity_poly.type
_entity_poly.pdbx_seq_one_letter_code
_entity_poly.pdbx_strand_id
1 'polypeptide(L)'
;MTIPANISANLSRFKRVPGWISRLEKPLLNDDKGGHANTSLVHARSLPQSATPNFDAQIAAEELALAALIHSDLMSIKLPNDSCACLKGKTIPCRAIGGDFFDAVALTGALCAVVADVSGKGMPAAIVAAMLQGLIHALMLADQPLTAIASMVNEFLCSRATGKFATMVLLKVRANGRTEYVNCGHVPPVLVNSTGVWRLEESNLVVGLVPAAQYTSGARELTPGDRILVFTDGITEAENSQGEQFGDLALESRSHLHSLESVFEHVSKFHGNQERSDDWTLFELLYRGGEPLAVSPS
;
A
#
# COMPACT_ATOMS: atom_id res chain seq x y z
N MET A 1 -16.98 6.13 27.75
CA MET A 1 -15.90 6.48 26.81
C MET A 1 -16.48 7.43 25.79
N THR A 2 -16.15 8.70 25.86
CA THR A 2 -16.74 9.77 25.03
C THR A 2 -16.01 9.79 23.69
N ILE A 3 -16.75 9.66 22.60
CA ILE A 3 -16.21 9.73 21.23
C ILE A 3 -15.68 11.16 20.99
N PRO A 4 -14.45 11.34 20.46
CA PRO A 4 -13.92 12.68 20.19
C PRO A 4 -14.77 13.40 19.14
N ALA A 5 -15.00 14.71 19.34
CA ALA A 5 -15.84 15.58 18.52
C ALA A 5 -15.46 15.62 17.01
N ASN A 6 -14.27 15.19 16.63
CA ASN A 6 -13.80 15.14 15.24
C ASN A 6 -14.45 14.06 14.35
N ILE A 7 -15.07 13.03 14.93
CA ILE A 7 -15.76 11.98 14.15
C ILE A 7 -17.13 12.49 13.71
N SER A 8 -17.78 13.32 14.53
CA SER A 8 -19.10 13.88 14.21
C SER A 8 -19.05 14.87 13.03
N ALA A 9 -17.94 15.57 12.80
CA ALA A 9 -17.80 16.54 11.72
C ALA A 9 -17.62 15.89 10.33
N ASN A 10 -17.10 14.66 10.27
CA ASN A 10 -16.94 13.93 9.01
C ASN A 10 -18.22 13.24 8.54
N LEU A 11 -19.11 12.87 9.46
CA LEU A 11 -20.42 12.27 9.12
C LEU A 11 -21.38 13.27 8.45
N SER A 12 -21.21 14.57 8.65
CA SER A 12 -22.02 15.60 8.00
C SER A 12 -21.74 15.77 6.48
N ARG A 13 -20.66 15.18 5.95
CA ARG A 13 -20.38 15.11 4.51
C ARG A 13 -21.23 14.09 3.75
N PHE A 14 -21.83 13.13 4.46
CA PHE A 14 -22.72 12.15 3.86
C PHE A 14 -24.15 12.70 3.79
N LYS A 15 -24.54 13.24 2.64
CA LYS A 15 -25.87 13.84 2.42
C LYS A 15 -27.05 12.85 2.56
N ARG A 16 -26.82 11.55 2.71
CA ARG A 16 -27.80 10.51 3.08
C ARG A 16 -27.09 9.32 3.72
N VAL A 17 -27.19 9.19 5.01
CA VAL A 17 -26.81 7.97 5.73
C VAL A 17 -27.96 6.99 5.63
N PRO A 18 -27.79 5.74 5.13
CA PRO A 18 -28.86 4.75 5.10
C PRO A 18 -29.39 4.49 6.52
N GLY A 19 -30.73 4.36 6.65
CA GLY A 19 -31.45 4.31 7.94
C GLY A 19 -31.08 3.14 8.87
N TRP A 20 -30.21 2.20 8.45
CA TRP A 20 -29.70 1.13 9.30
C TRP A 20 -28.49 1.54 10.15
N ILE A 21 -27.75 2.60 9.78
CA ILE A 21 -26.63 3.12 10.59
C ILE A 21 -27.12 3.70 11.91
N SER A 22 -28.34 4.27 11.94
CA SER A 22 -28.97 4.77 13.17
C SER A 22 -29.34 3.68 14.19
N ARG A 23 -29.27 2.40 13.83
CA ARG A 23 -29.54 1.27 14.74
C ARG A 23 -28.29 0.75 15.45
N LEU A 24 -27.10 1.19 15.06
CA LEU A 24 -25.84 0.80 15.70
C LEU A 24 -25.53 1.60 16.98
N GLU A 25 -26.32 2.65 17.27
CA GLU A 25 -26.12 3.53 18.44
C GLU A 25 -26.82 3.04 19.72
N LYS A 26 -27.44 1.87 19.75
CA LYS A 26 -28.00 1.32 20.98
C LYS A 26 -26.95 0.49 21.73
N PRO A 27 -26.63 0.82 22.99
CA PRO A 27 -25.72 0.04 23.80
C PRO A 27 -26.34 -1.33 24.10
N LEU A 28 -25.60 -2.40 23.78
CA LEU A 28 -25.85 -3.74 24.30
C LEU A 28 -25.44 -3.75 25.79
N LEU A 29 -26.36 -3.39 26.67
CA LEU A 29 -26.31 -3.73 28.08
C LEU A 29 -27.35 -4.84 28.30
N ASN A 30 -26.87 -6.04 28.65
CA ASN A 30 -27.32 -6.86 29.76
C ASN A 30 -26.67 -8.24 29.81
N ASP A 31 -25.93 -8.39 30.87
CA ASP A 31 -26.11 -9.34 32.03
C ASP A 31 -25.89 -10.83 31.72
N ASP A 32 -24.68 -11.23 32.14
CA ASP A 32 -24.38 -12.19 33.22
C ASP A 32 -25.00 -13.61 33.18
N LYS A 33 -24.12 -14.58 33.08
CA LYS A 33 -23.89 -15.81 33.83
C LYS A 33 -23.36 -16.98 32.99
N GLY A 34 -22.14 -17.31 33.26
CA GLY A 34 -21.69 -18.69 33.47
C GLY A 34 -21.64 -19.66 32.29
N GLY A 35 -20.45 -20.11 31.94
CA GLY A 35 -20.25 -21.49 31.58
C GLY A 35 -19.79 -21.83 30.15
N HIS A 36 -18.56 -22.28 30.08
CA HIS A 36 -17.99 -23.20 29.09
C HIS A 36 -17.79 -22.76 27.62
N ALA A 37 -16.50 -22.77 27.26
CA ALA A 37 -16.00 -22.74 25.90
C ALA A 37 -16.76 -23.71 24.98
N ASN A 38 -17.32 -23.18 23.90
CA ASN A 38 -17.58 -23.94 22.71
C ASN A 38 -17.49 -23.03 21.49
N THR A 39 -16.59 -23.42 20.60
CA THR A 39 -16.39 -22.88 19.27
C THR A 39 -17.70 -23.00 18.49
N SER A 40 -18.50 -21.95 18.43
CA SER A 40 -19.68 -21.93 17.57
C SER A 40 -19.46 -20.96 16.43
N LEU A 41 -19.40 -21.56 15.24
CA LEU A 41 -19.69 -20.94 13.95
C LEU A 41 -20.78 -19.88 14.11
N VAL A 42 -20.44 -18.65 13.74
CA VAL A 42 -21.43 -17.57 13.62
C VAL A 42 -22.41 -18.01 12.53
N HIS A 43 -23.59 -18.46 12.95
CA HIS A 43 -24.71 -18.69 12.05
C HIS A 43 -25.11 -17.36 11.45
N ALA A 44 -24.86 -17.19 10.15
CA ALA A 44 -25.46 -16.14 9.38
C ALA A 44 -26.99 -16.29 9.54
N ARG A 45 -27.63 -15.33 10.19
CA ARG A 45 -29.11 -15.24 10.23
C ARG A 45 -29.59 -15.14 8.78
N SER A 46 -30.37 -16.10 8.36
CA SER A 46 -31.11 -16.08 7.11
C SER A 46 -31.99 -14.81 7.06
N LEU A 47 -31.66 -13.91 6.15
CA LEU A 47 -32.51 -12.77 5.80
C LEU A 47 -33.81 -13.28 5.16
N PRO A 48 -34.97 -12.60 5.30
CA PRO A 48 -36.23 -13.03 4.69
C PRO A 48 -36.10 -13.05 3.18
N GLN A 49 -36.49 -14.17 2.56
CA GLN A 49 -36.45 -14.48 1.11
C GLN A 49 -37.56 -13.76 0.33
N SER A 50 -37.66 -12.43 0.41
CA SER A 50 -38.66 -11.69 -0.38
C SER A 50 -38.15 -10.37 -0.98
N ALA A 51 -36.85 -10.20 -1.17
CA ALA A 51 -36.34 -9.06 -1.90
C ALA A 51 -36.16 -9.44 -3.40
N THR A 52 -36.62 -8.56 -4.29
CA THR A 52 -36.41 -8.74 -5.73
C THR A 52 -34.89 -8.77 -6.05
N PRO A 53 -34.41 -9.57 -7.02
CA PRO A 53 -33.00 -9.68 -7.35
C PRO A 53 -32.29 -8.33 -7.60
N ASN A 54 -33.05 -7.32 -8.00
CA ASN A 54 -32.56 -5.97 -8.28
C ASN A 54 -32.27 -5.15 -6.99
N PHE A 55 -32.99 -5.40 -5.91
CA PHE A 55 -32.82 -4.69 -4.64
C PHE A 55 -31.56 -5.15 -3.90
N ASP A 56 -31.31 -6.46 -3.87
CA ASP A 56 -30.10 -7.02 -3.23
C ASP A 56 -28.83 -6.60 -3.98
N ALA A 57 -28.88 -6.55 -5.33
CA ALA A 57 -27.78 -6.06 -6.13
C ALA A 57 -27.50 -4.56 -5.90
N GLN A 58 -28.54 -3.76 -5.67
CA GLN A 58 -28.37 -2.33 -5.39
C GLN A 58 -27.75 -2.10 -4.01
N ILE A 59 -28.19 -2.84 -2.98
CA ILE A 59 -27.59 -2.78 -1.64
C ILE A 59 -26.11 -3.17 -1.70
N ALA A 60 -25.78 -4.27 -2.38
CA ALA A 60 -24.40 -4.72 -2.52
C ALA A 60 -23.51 -3.68 -3.25
N ALA A 61 -24.04 -2.99 -4.24
CA ALA A 61 -23.35 -1.92 -4.95
C ALA A 61 -23.11 -0.69 -4.04
N GLU A 62 -24.09 -0.32 -3.22
CA GLU A 62 -23.96 0.79 -2.25
C GLU A 62 -22.94 0.46 -1.14
N GLU A 63 -22.97 -0.77 -0.62
CA GLU A 63 -21.99 -1.25 0.37
C GLU A 63 -20.57 -1.26 -0.20
N LEU A 64 -20.40 -1.73 -1.44
CA LEU A 64 -19.10 -1.72 -2.12
C LEU A 64 -18.60 -0.29 -2.34
N ALA A 65 -19.48 0.63 -2.74
CA ALA A 65 -19.11 2.04 -2.94
C ALA A 65 -18.66 2.68 -1.62
N LEU A 66 -19.36 2.39 -0.52
CA LEU A 66 -18.97 2.87 0.81
C LEU A 66 -17.64 2.27 1.27
N ALA A 67 -17.45 0.96 1.07
CA ALA A 67 -16.18 0.29 1.38
C ALA A 67 -15.02 0.88 0.55
N ALA A 68 -15.27 1.22 -0.73
CA ALA A 68 -14.28 1.86 -1.58
C ALA A 68 -13.88 3.26 -1.08
N LEU A 69 -14.84 4.04 -0.60
CA LEU A 69 -14.56 5.35 0.01
C LEU A 69 -13.71 5.22 1.28
N ILE A 70 -14.11 4.32 2.18
CA ILE A 70 -13.37 4.06 3.43
C ILE A 70 -11.95 3.55 3.11
N HIS A 71 -11.82 2.61 2.18
CA HIS A 71 -10.54 2.10 1.75
C HIS A 71 -9.65 3.22 1.16
N SER A 72 -10.21 4.05 0.26
CA SER A 72 -9.50 5.20 -0.31
C SER A 72 -9.00 6.17 0.76
N ASP A 73 -9.83 6.47 1.77
CA ASP A 73 -9.44 7.33 2.88
C ASP A 73 -8.34 6.70 3.76
N LEU A 74 -8.41 5.40 4.04
CA LEU A 74 -7.41 4.66 4.80
C LEU A 74 -6.06 4.59 4.07
N MET A 75 -6.11 4.35 2.74
CA MET A 75 -4.92 4.24 1.90
C MET A 75 -4.34 5.61 1.49
N SER A 76 -5.10 6.70 1.71
CA SER A 76 -4.66 8.06 1.42
C SER A 76 -3.71 8.56 2.51
N ILE A 77 -2.43 8.48 2.24
CA ILE A 77 -1.40 8.97 3.15
C ILE A 77 -0.90 10.34 2.75
N LYS A 78 -0.61 11.16 3.73
CA LYS A 78 0.15 12.39 3.53
C LYS A 78 1.63 12.06 3.62
N LEU A 79 2.30 12.00 2.46
CA LEU A 79 3.74 11.78 2.42
C LEU A 79 4.48 12.84 3.26
N PRO A 80 5.47 12.43 4.06
CA PRO A 80 6.23 13.37 4.87
C PRO A 80 6.99 14.35 3.98
N ASN A 81 7.01 15.62 4.41
CA ASN A 81 7.85 16.63 3.79
C ASN A 81 9.18 16.67 4.55
N ASP A 82 10.23 16.15 3.96
CA ASP A 82 11.55 16.08 4.55
C ASP A 82 12.53 16.94 3.73
N SER A 83 13.54 17.50 4.41
CA SER A 83 14.56 18.32 3.76
C SER A 83 15.50 17.50 2.87
N CYS A 84 15.74 16.24 3.22
CA CYS A 84 16.69 15.40 2.49
C CYS A 84 16.10 14.72 1.25
N ALA A 85 14.77 14.54 1.18
CA ALA A 85 14.13 13.94 0.01
C ALA A 85 12.74 14.48 -0.24
N CYS A 86 12.34 14.49 -1.52
CA CYS A 86 10.98 14.75 -1.97
C CYS A 86 10.32 13.43 -2.36
N LEU A 87 9.17 13.15 -1.78
CA LEU A 87 8.40 11.95 -2.04
C LEU A 87 7.16 12.28 -2.86
N LYS A 88 6.84 11.43 -3.83
CA LYS A 88 5.59 11.42 -4.56
C LYS A 88 5.10 9.98 -4.67
N GLY A 89 3.79 9.80 -4.69
CA GLY A 89 3.20 8.49 -4.93
C GLY A 89 1.83 8.63 -5.58
N LYS A 90 1.49 7.66 -6.41
CA LYS A 90 0.18 7.59 -7.04
C LYS A 90 -0.20 6.14 -7.29
N THR A 91 -1.41 5.78 -6.88
CA THR A 91 -2.05 4.49 -7.18
C THR A 91 -3.32 4.73 -7.97
N ILE A 92 -3.53 3.95 -9.01
CA ILE A 92 -4.75 3.92 -9.82
C ILE A 92 -5.26 2.47 -9.82
N PRO A 93 -6.25 2.14 -9.00
CA PRO A 93 -6.75 0.78 -8.93
C PRO A 93 -7.44 0.38 -10.23
N CYS A 94 -7.35 -0.89 -10.62
CA CYS A 94 -8.03 -1.46 -11.78
C CYS A 94 -9.52 -1.71 -11.54
N ARG A 95 -9.92 -1.79 -10.26
CA ARG A 95 -11.31 -1.94 -9.81
C ARG A 95 -11.70 -0.82 -8.84
N ALA A 96 -12.85 -0.93 -8.20
CA ALA A 96 -13.28 0.05 -7.18
C ALA A 96 -12.29 0.19 -6.02
N ILE A 97 -11.57 -0.89 -5.69
CA ILE A 97 -10.53 -0.96 -4.66
C ILE A 97 -9.42 -1.90 -5.13
N GLY A 98 -8.18 -1.63 -4.71
CA GLY A 98 -6.99 -2.35 -5.11
C GLY A 98 -6.21 -2.98 -3.96
N GLY A 99 -5.26 -3.85 -4.31
CA GLY A 99 -4.31 -4.47 -3.39
C GLY A 99 -3.01 -3.70 -3.22
N ASP A 100 -2.74 -2.78 -4.13
CA ASP A 100 -1.54 -1.96 -4.14
C ASP A 100 -1.58 -0.86 -3.10
N PHE A 101 -0.44 -0.59 -2.46
CA PHE A 101 -0.28 0.58 -1.61
C PHE A 101 1.18 1.03 -1.53
N PHE A 102 1.35 2.28 -1.12
CA PHE A 102 2.63 2.82 -0.66
C PHE A 102 2.42 3.56 0.65
N ASP A 103 3.50 3.69 1.43
CA ASP A 103 3.51 4.47 2.66
C ASP A 103 4.92 5.00 2.95
N ALA A 104 5.01 6.06 3.76
CA ALA A 104 6.29 6.61 4.17
C ALA A 104 6.18 7.33 5.50
N VAL A 105 7.24 7.23 6.31
CA VAL A 105 7.38 7.90 7.60
C VAL A 105 8.70 8.66 7.67
N ALA A 106 8.67 9.84 8.30
CA ALA A 106 9.88 10.56 8.67
C ALA A 106 10.38 10.07 10.02
N LEU A 107 11.68 9.77 10.09
CA LEU A 107 12.39 9.39 11.29
C LEU A 107 13.46 10.44 11.60
N THR A 108 14.07 10.39 12.78
CA THR A 108 15.19 11.28 13.09
C THR A 108 16.38 11.00 12.16
N GLY A 109 16.63 11.89 11.21
CA GLY A 109 17.72 11.79 10.23
C GLY A 109 17.56 10.72 9.16
N ALA A 110 16.33 10.21 8.93
CA ALA A 110 16.04 9.26 7.88
C ALA A 110 14.57 9.34 7.43
N LEU A 111 14.31 8.83 6.22
CA LEU A 111 12.99 8.51 5.71
C LEU A 111 12.88 6.99 5.55
N CYS A 112 11.75 6.43 5.94
CA CYS A 112 11.41 5.05 5.66
C CYS A 112 10.17 5.00 4.76
N ALA A 113 10.16 4.14 3.75
CA ALA A 113 9.05 4.00 2.82
C ALA A 113 8.81 2.53 2.45
N VAL A 114 7.58 2.23 2.03
CA VAL A 114 7.18 0.94 1.49
C VAL A 114 6.34 1.14 0.24
N VAL A 115 6.49 0.24 -0.73
CA VAL A 115 5.55 -0.01 -1.83
C VAL A 115 5.25 -1.50 -1.80
N ALA A 116 3.99 -1.87 -1.92
CA ALA A 116 3.58 -3.26 -1.86
C ALA A 116 2.40 -3.55 -2.77
N ASP A 117 2.34 -4.80 -3.24
CA ASP A 117 1.23 -5.37 -3.99
C ASP A 117 0.80 -6.68 -3.34
N VAL A 118 -0.48 -6.77 -3.00
CA VAL A 118 -1.10 -7.94 -2.38
C VAL A 118 -1.74 -8.83 -3.43
N SER A 119 -1.35 -10.09 -3.45
CA SER A 119 -1.83 -11.10 -4.42
C SER A 119 -3.33 -11.12 -4.61
N GLY A 120 -3.77 -11.04 -5.88
CA GLY A 120 -5.17 -11.01 -6.29
C GLY A 120 -5.74 -9.60 -6.35
N LYS A 121 -7.03 -9.45 -6.66
CA LYS A 121 -7.63 -8.16 -7.01
C LYS A 121 -8.91 -7.87 -6.23
N GLY A 122 -9.22 -6.59 -6.10
CA GLY A 122 -10.48 -6.11 -5.50
C GLY A 122 -10.55 -6.33 -3.98
N MET A 123 -11.75 -6.50 -3.44
CA MET A 123 -12.04 -6.52 -2.00
C MET A 123 -11.12 -7.44 -1.17
N PRO A 124 -10.87 -8.72 -1.55
CA PRO A 124 -10.03 -9.60 -0.74
C PRO A 124 -8.57 -9.13 -0.63
N ALA A 125 -8.01 -8.54 -1.69
CA ALA A 125 -6.66 -7.98 -1.67
C ALA A 125 -6.63 -6.67 -0.88
N ALA A 126 -7.61 -5.79 -1.08
CA ALA A 126 -7.72 -4.50 -0.41
C ALA A 126 -7.81 -4.61 1.13
N ILE A 127 -8.54 -5.60 1.65
CA ILE A 127 -8.62 -5.84 3.10
C ILE A 127 -7.23 -6.19 3.66
N VAL A 128 -6.49 -7.06 2.99
CA VAL A 128 -5.15 -7.44 3.42
C VAL A 128 -4.18 -6.27 3.26
N ALA A 129 -4.27 -5.51 2.17
CA ALA A 129 -3.46 -4.32 1.94
C ALA A 129 -3.60 -3.29 3.07
N ALA A 130 -4.85 -2.97 3.48
CA ALA A 130 -5.10 -2.05 4.59
C ALA A 130 -4.52 -2.57 5.92
N MET A 131 -4.61 -3.88 6.19
CA MET A 131 -4.00 -4.47 7.39
C MET A 131 -2.47 -4.39 7.34
N LEU A 132 -1.86 -4.69 6.19
CA LEU A 132 -0.40 -4.64 6.02
C LEU A 132 0.12 -3.21 6.11
N GLN A 133 -0.56 -2.24 5.49
CA GLN A 133 -0.19 -0.83 5.58
C GLN A 133 -0.12 -0.38 7.05
N GLY A 134 -1.17 -0.65 7.85
CA GLY A 134 -1.18 -0.27 9.27
C GLY A 134 -0.07 -0.96 10.07
N LEU A 135 0.20 -2.25 9.84
CA LEU A 135 1.28 -2.99 10.48
C LEU A 135 2.65 -2.41 10.12
N ILE A 136 2.93 -2.25 8.82
CA ILE A 136 4.22 -1.75 8.32
C ILE A 136 4.45 -0.31 8.77
N HIS A 137 3.43 0.54 8.72
CA HIS A 137 3.50 1.92 9.22
C HIS A 137 3.96 1.97 10.68
N ALA A 138 3.35 1.18 11.55
CA ALA A 138 3.73 1.11 12.97
C ALA A 138 5.16 0.61 13.18
N LEU A 139 5.60 -0.39 12.39
CA LEU A 139 6.96 -0.93 12.46
C LEU A 139 8.01 0.07 11.94
N MET A 140 7.68 0.82 10.88
CA MET A 140 8.53 1.90 10.37
C MET A 140 8.67 3.02 11.39
N LEU A 141 7.57 3.47 12.03
CA LEU A 141 7.61 4.48 13.10
C LEU A 141 8.42 4.03 14.31
N ALA A 142 8.40 2.72 14.62
CA ALA A 142 9.23 2.13 15.68
C ALA A 142 10.71 1.96 15.28
N ASP A 143 11.10 2.45 14.10
CA ASP A 143 12.44 2.41 13.54
C ASP A 143 13.05 0.98 13.48
N GLN A 144 12.20 -0.02 13.23
CA GLN A 144 12.66 -1.40 13.12
C GLN A 144 13.60 -1.58 11.92
N PRO A 145 14.58 -2.49 11.98
CA PRO A 145 15.39 -2.88 10.81
C PRO A 145 14.49 -3.36 9.67
N LEU A 146 14.78 -2.98 8.42
CA LEU A 146 13.95 -3.34 7.26
C LEU A 146 13.77 -4.87 7.11
N THR A 147 14.83 -5.65 7.39
CA THR A 147 14.76 -7.11 7.37
C THR A 147 13.85 -7.67 8.47
N ALA A 148 13.81 -7.03 9.64
CA ALA A 148 12.89 -7.41 10.71
C ALA A 148 11.44 -7.08 10.34
N ILE A 149 11.19 -5.93 9.71
CA ILE A 149 9.85 -5.58 9.17
C ILE A 149 9.41 -6.66 8.18
N ALA A 150 10.25 -7.02 7.21
CA ALA A 150 9.94 -8.07 6.23
C ALA A 150 9.61 -9.41 6.90
N SER A 151 10.41 -9.83 7.89
CA SER A 151 10.18 -11.07 8.65
C SER A 151 8.86 -11.04 9.43
N MET A 152 8.55 -9.93 10.11
CA MET A 152 7.30 -9.77 10.87
C MET A 152 6.07 -9.78 9.96
N VAL A 153 6.13 -9.12 8.80
CA VAL A 153 5.06 -9.13 7.79
C VAL A 153 4.86 -10.53 7.22
N ASN A 154 5.96 -11.24 6.93
CA ASN A 154 5.90 -12.63 6.47
C ASN A 154 5.24 -13.54 7.50
N GLU A 155 5.65 -13.47 8.76
CA GLU A 155 5.07 -14.26 9.85
C GLU A 155 3.59 -13.93 10.05
N PHE A 156 3.24 -12.63 10.01
CA PHE A 156 1.85 -12.18 10.11
C PHE A 156 0.99 -12.82 9.01
N LEU A 157 1.40 -12.78 7.74
CA LEU A 157 0.65 -13.36 6.64
C LEU A 157 0.60 -14.91 6.72
N CYS A 158 1.73 -15.57 6.98
CA CYS A 158 1.81 -17.02 7.10
C CYS A 158 0.96 -17.56 8.26
N SER A 159 0.80 -16.80 9.34
CA SER A 159 -0.06 -17.17 10.48
C SER A 159 -1.56 -17.07 10.18
N ARG A 160 -1.95 -16.44 9.08
CA ARG A 160 -3.34 -16.27 8.67
C ARG A 160 -3.70 -17.23 7.55
N ALA A 161 -4.78 -17.98 7.70
CA ALA A 161 -5.25 -18.93 6.69
C ALA A 161 -5.93 -18.23 5.50
N THR A 162 -5.42 -17.09 5.07
CA THR A 162 -5.99 -16.31 3.95
C THR A 162 -5.53 -16.79 2.58
N GLY A 163 -4.41 -17.53 2.52
CA GLY A 163 -3.75 -17.91 1.26
C GLY A 163 -3.21 -16.70 0.48
N LYS A 164 -3.08 -15.53 1.11
CA LYS A 164 -2.56 -14.31 0.49
C LYS A 164 -1.08 -14.15 0.79
N PHE A 165 -0.36 -13.67 -0.21
CA PHE A 165 1.03 -13.24 -0.12
C PHE A 165 1.14 -11.82 -0.70
N ALA A 166 2.26 -11.17 -0.51
CA ALA A 166 2.50 -9.86 -1.11
C ALA A 166 3.95 -9.74 -1.59
N THR A 167 4.13 -8.97 -2.66
CA THR A 167 5.42 -8.42 -3.02
C THR A 167 5.58 -7.06 -2.34
N MET A 168 6.79 -6.68 -1.95
CA MET A 168 7.03 -5.35 -1.39
C MET A 168 8.48 -4.91 -1.50
N VAL A 169 8.68 -3.59 -1.55
CA VAL A 169 9.97 -2.95 -1.38
C VAL A 169 9.91 -2.06 -0.15
N LEU A 170 10.85 -2.26 0.76
CA LEU A 170 11.11 -1.36 1.89
C LEU A 170 12.36 -0.54 1.57
N LEU A 171 12.32 0.77 1.81
CA LEU A 171 13.41 1.71 1.61
C LEU A 171 13.68 2.47 2.90
N LYS A 172 14.95 2.70 3.24
CA LYS A 172 15.36 3.63 4.30
C LYS A 172 16.49 4.50 3.80
N VAL A 173 16.20 5.79 3.65
CA VAL A 173 17.14 6.79 3.15
C VAL A 173 17.55 7.71 4.27
N ARG A 174 18.83 7.77 4.57
CA ARG A 174 19.39 8.66 5.60
C ARG A 174 19.73 10.03 5.01
N ALA A 175 19.78 11.04 5.87
CA ALA A 175 20.12 12.41 5.47
C ALA A 175 21.48 12.52 4.75
N ASN A 176 22.43 11.61 5.02
CA ASN A 176 23.72 11.57 4.35
C ASN A 176 23.74 10.81 3.01
N GLY A 177 22.58 10.37 2.51
CA GLY A 177 22.44 9.61 1.25
C GLY A 177 22.57 8.11 1.37
N ARG A 178 23.02 7.59 2.52
CA ARG A 178 23.06 6.14 2.73
C ARG A 178 21.67 5.55 2.69
N THR A 179 21.43 4.68 1.72
CA THR A 179 20.14 4.07 1.45
C THR A 179 20.26 2.57 1.63
N GLU A 180 19.36 2.02 2.43
CA GLU A 180 19.15 0.59 2.63
C GLU A 180 17.81 0.20 2.01
N TYR A 181 17.72 -0.99 1.42
CA TYR A 181 16.45 -1.50 0.89
C TYR A 181 16.33 -3.00 1.07
N VAL A 182 15.09 -3.47 1.17
CA VAL A 182 14.71 -4.88 1.16
C VAL A 182 13.65 -5.05 0.10
N ASN A 183 13.94 -5.82 -0.94
CA ASN A 183 12.99 -6.21 -1.97
C ASN A 183 12.51 -7.63 -1.67
N CYS A 184 11.20 -7.80 -1.48
CA CYS A 184 10.54 -9.07 -1.21
C CYS A 184 9.77 -9.52 -2.46
N GLY A 185 10.48 -9.95 -3.50
CA GLY A 185 9.91 -10.46 -4.74
C GLY A 185 9.14 -9.43 -5.57
N HIS A 186 9.33 -8.16 -5.31
CA HIS A 186 8.72 -7.06 -6.05
C HIS A 186 9.53 -6.74 -7.31
N VAL A 187 8.93 -6.04 -8.27
CA VAL A 187 9.65 -5.48 -9.42
C VAL A 187 10.84 -4.67 -8.90
N PRO A 188 12.07 -4.91 -9.41
CA PRO A 188 13.25 -4.22 -8.91
C PRO A 188 13.12 -2.70 -9.03
N PRO A 189 13.34 -1.93 -7.95
CA PRO A 189 13.36 -0.48 -8.01
C PRO A 189 14.40 0.04 -9.00
N VAL A 190 14.12 1.18 -9.60
CA VAL A 190 14.99 1.83 -10.57
C VAL A 190 15.64 3.05 -9.95
N LEU A 191 16.96 3.07 -9.91
CA LEU A 191 17.76 4.23 -9.55
C LEU A 191 18.14 4.99 -10.82
N VAL A 192 17.72 6.24 -10.91
CA VAL A 192 18.07 7.18 -11.99
C VAL A 192 19.02 8.22 -11.42
N ASN A 193 20.21 8.34 -11.99
CA ASN A 193 21.22 9.30 -11.58
C ASN A 193 21.94 9.95 -12.78
N SER A 194 22.95 10.78 -12.52
CA SER A 194 23.74 11.46 -13.56
C SER A 194 24.46 10.51 -14.52
N THR A 195 24.78 9.29 -14.08
CA THR A 195 25.54 8.31 -14.86
C THR A 195 24.65 7.35 -15.67
N GLY A 196 23.38 7.18 -15.30
CA GLY A 196 22.48 6.26 -16.02
C GLY A 196 21.24 5.86 -15.23
N VAL A 197 20.71 4.73 -15.66
CA VAL A 197 19.55 4.04 -15.04
C VAL A 197 20.03 2.68 -14.57
N TRP A 198 19.76 2.35 -13.32
CA TRP A 198 20.26 1.15 -12.65
C TRP A 198 19.10 0.45 -11.94
N ARG A 199 19.09 -0.88 -11.96
CA ARG A 199 18.13 -1.66 -11.17
C ARG A 199 18.74 -2.02 -9.82
N LEU A 200 17.91 -2.00 -8.78
CA LEU A 200 18.26 -2.52 -7.46
C LEU A 200 17.85 -4.01 -7.43
N GLU A 201 18.76 -4.88 -7.86
CA GLU A 201 18.45 -6.28 -8.19
C GLU A 201 18.45 -7.22 -6.98
N GLU A 202 18.98 -6.81 -5.81
CA GLU A 202 18.94 -7.64 -4.62
C GLU A 202 17.49 -7.93 -4.24
N SER A 203 17.09 -9.20 -4.30
CA SER A 203 15.71 -9.64 -4.06
C SER A 203 15.66 -10.82 -3.12
N ASN A 204 14.56 -10.91 -2.40
CA ASN A 204 14.22 -12.00 -1.49
C ASN A 204 12.91 -12.66 -1.93
N LEU A 205 12.48 -13.69 -1.20
CA LEU A 205 11.15 -14.29 -1.38
C LEU A 205 10.05 -13.28 -1.04
N VAL A 206 8.90 -13.42 -1.70
CA VAL A 206 7.66 -12.70 -1.35
C VAL A 206 7.28 -12.99 0.10
N VAL A 207 6.58 -12.06 0.74
CA VAL A 207 6.10 -12.25 2.11
C VAL A 207 4.77 -13.01 2.13
N GLY A 208 4.59 -13.91 3.11
CA GLY A 208 3.36 -14.67 3.29
C GLY A 208 3.29 -16.01 2.56
N LEU A 209 4.38 -16.41 1.87
CA LEU A 209 4.41 -17.67 1.11
C LEU A 209 5.13 -18.78 1.87
N VAL A 210 6.28 -18.50 2.46
CA VAL A 210 7.13 -19.49 3.14
C VAL A 210 7.35 -19.07 4.59
N PRO A 211 6.88 -19.84 5.58
CA PRO A 211 7.15 -19.55 6.99
C PRO A 211 8.65 -19.49 7.27
N ALA A 212 9.06 -18.60 8.18
CA ALA A 212 10.46 -18.42 8.60
C ALA A 212 11.44 -18.09 7.45
N ALA A 213 10.96 -17.51 6.34
CA ALA A 213 11.83 -17.00 5.29
C ALA A 213 12.80 -15.97 5.86
N GLN A 214 14.05 -16.00 5.38
CA GLN A 214 15.09 -15.04 5.76
C GLN A 214 15.17 -13.93 4.74
N TYR A 215 15.36 -12.69 5.22
CA TYR A 215 15.43 -11.49 4.39
C TYR A 215 16.78 -10.81 4.55
N THR A 216 17.34 -10.35 3.44
CA THR A 216 18.59 -9.60 3.39
C THR A 216 18.33 -8.22 2.79
N SER A 217 19.17 -7.25 3.13
CA SER A 217 19.10 -5.89 2.59
C SER A 217 20.22 -5.62 1.60
N GLY A 218 19.89 -4.85 0.56
CA GLY A 218 20.86 -4.17 -0.29
C GLY A 218 21.13 -2.76 0.21
N ALA A 219 22.22 -2.16 -0.24
CA ALA A 219 22.59 -0.80 0.10
C ALA A 219 23.11 -0.01 -1.12
N ARG A 220 22.82 1.29 -1.13
CA ARG A 220 23.32 2.26 -2.13
C ARG A 220 23.64 3.58 -1.43
N GLU A 221 24.54 4.34 -2.02
CA GLU A 221 24.80 5.73 -1.64
C GLU A 221 24.17 6.63 -2.69
N LEU A 222 23.27 7.50 -2.28
CA LEU A 222 22.63 8.50 -3.15
C LEU A 222 23.39 9.82 -3.08
N THR A 223 23.45 10.48 -4.22
CA THR A 223 23.93 11.86 -4.34
C THR A 223 22.74 12.80 -4.64
N PRO A 224 22.82 14.09 -4.26
CA PRO A 224 21.73 15.03 -4.53
C PRO A 224 21.35 15.05 -6.02
N GLY A 225 20.04 14.87 -6.30
CA GLY A 225 19.49 14.72 -7.65
C GLY A 225 19.22 13.28 -8.07
N ASP A 226 19.73 12.29 -7.33
CA ASP A 226 19.41 10.88 -7.57
C ASP A 226 17.95 10.59 -7.24
N ARG A 227 17.33 9.71 -8.04
CA ARG A 227 15.92 9.36 -7.93
C ARG A 227 15.77 7.85 -7.87
N ILE A 228 14.94 7.38 -6.92
CA ILE A 228 14.49 5.99 -6.88
C ILE A 228 13.02 5.97 -7.29
N LEU A 229 12.69 5.12 -8.27
CA LEU A 229 11.33 4.81 -8.70
C LEU A 229 11.01 3.37 -8.31
N VAL A 230 9.86 3.19 -7.66
CA VAL A 230 9.32 1.87 -7.32
C VAL A 230 7.93 1.79 -7.94
N PHE A 231 7.67 0.75 -8.70
CA PHE A 231 6.40 0.56 -9.39
C PHE A 231 5.97 -0.90 -9.32
N THR A 232 4.66 -1.12 -9.25
CA THR A 232 4.08 -2.46 -9.28
C THR A 232 4.06 -3.03 -10.68
N ASP A 233 3.90 -4.35 -10.79
CA ASP A 233 3.89 -5.08 -12.07
C ASP A 233 2.78 -4.61 -13.02
N GLY A 234 1.66 -4.10 -12.50
CA GLY A 234 0.62 -3.51 -13.33
C GLY A 234 1.11 -2.39 -14.26
N ILE A 235 2.23 -1.71 -13.92
CA ILE A 235 2.87 -0.73 -14.82
C ILE A 235 3.61 -1.44 -15.94
N THR A 236 4.42 -2.46 -15.65
CA THR A 236 5.22 -3.18 -16.63
C THR A 236 4.40 -4.14 -17.50
N GLU A 237 3.33 -4.69 -16.92
CA GLU A 237 2.40 -5.59 -17.59
C GLU A 237 1.23 -4.88 -18.27
N ALA A 238 1.21 -3.53 -18.25
CA ALA A 238 0.19 -2.77 -18.98
C ALA A 238 0.23 -3.13 -20.47
N GLU A 239 -0.91 -3.58 -21.01
CA GLU A 239 -1.03 -4.05 -22.41
C GLU A 239 -1.60 -2.94 -23.30
N ASN A 240 -1.14 -2.88 -24.55
CA ASN A 240 -1.74 -2.07 -25.60
C ASN A 240 -2.84 -2.84 -26.33
N SER A 241 -3.46 -2.22 -27.34
CA SER A 241 -4.53 -2.84 -28.15
C SER A 241 -4.10 -4.06 -28.96
N GLN A 242 -2.79 -4.31 -29.11
CA GLN A 242 -2.22 -5.49 -29.77
C GLN A 242 -1.89 -6.62 -28.78
N GLY A 243 -2.05 -6.41 -27.46
CA GLY A 243 -1.66 -7.36 -26.43
C GLY A 243 -0.15 -7.35 -26.15
N GLU A 244 0.56 -6.31 -26.57
CA GLU A 244 1.96 -6.13 -26.23
C GLU A 244 2.07 -5.48 -24.86
N GLN A 245 2.98 -5.97 -24.01
CA GLN A 245 3.23 -5.39 -22.69
C GLN A 245 4.14 -4.18 -22.79
N PHE A 246 3.93 -3.20 -21.92
CA PHE A 246 4.78 -2.01 -21.79
C PHE A 246 6.22 -2.42 -21.48
N GLY A 247 6.37 -3.40 -20.62
CA GLY A 247 7.62 -4.11 -20.36
C GLY A 247 8.65 -3.30 -19.57
N ASP A 248 9.62 -4.03 -19.08
CA ASP A 248 10.72 -3.49 -18.30
C ASP A 248 11.64 -2.56 -19.12
N LEU A 249 11.88 -2.92 -20.39
CA LEU A 249 12.77 -2.16 -21.27
C LEU A 249 12.30 -0.73 -21.54
N ALA A 250 10.99 -0.50 -21.52
CA ALA A 250 10.43 0.84 -21.67
C ALA A 250 10.78 1.74 -20.46
N LEU A 251 11.04 1.14 -19.30
CA LEU A 251 11.47 1.83 -18.09
C LEU A 251 12.99 2.01 -17.98
N GLU A 252 13.77 1.45 -18.90
CA GLU A 252 15.24 1.66 -18.94
C GLU A 252 15.64 2.93 -19.70
N SER A 253 14.71 3.53 -20.44
CA SER A 253 14.95 4.77 -21.15
C SER A 253 14.90 5.97 -20.20
N ARG A 254 16.02 6.65 -20.05
CA ARG A 254 16.15 7.86 -19.23
C ARG A 254 15.13 8.94 -19.58
N SER A 255 14.70 9.00 -20.84
CA SER A 255 13.71 9.99 -21.31
C SER A 255 12.33 9.78 -20.70
N HIS A 256 11.99 8.57 -20.25
CA HIS A 256 10.71 8.22 -19.66
C HIS A 256 10.69 8.35 -18.12
N LEU A 257 11.86 8.39 -17.49
CA LEU A 257 12.03 8.32 -16.03
C LEU A 257 12.29 9.69 -15.37
N HIS A 258 11.86 10.79 -16.00
CA HIS A 258 12.10 12.13 -15.46
C HIS A 258 11.29 12.45 -14.21
N SER A 259 10.11 11.89 -14.08
CA SER A 259 9.23 12.04 -12.92
C SER A 259 8.14 10.98 -12.91
N LEU A 260 7.46 10.85 -11.79
CA LEU A 260 6.26 10.02 -11.64
C LEU A 260 5.23 10.33 -12.74
N GLU A 261 4.98 11.62 -12.99
CA GLU A 261 4.01 12.07 -13.99
C GLU A 261 4.39 11.62 -15.40
N SER A 262 5.71 11.70 -15.74
CA SER A 262 6.22 11.27 -17.03
C SER A 262 6.02 9.77 -17.26
N VAL A 263 6.27 8.93 -16.27
CA VAL A 263 6.03 7.48 -16.37
C VAL A 263 4.54 7.19 -16.62
N PHE A 264 3.66 7.79 -15.82
CA PHE A 264 2.21 7.60 -15.99
C PHE A 264 1.71 8.07 -17.36
N GLU A 265 2.24 9.16 -17.90
CA GLU A 265 1.90 9.65 -19.23
C GLU A 265 2.28 8.65 -20.32
N HIS A 266 3.50 8.10 -20.25
CA HIS A 266 3.98 7.11 -21.21
C HIS A 266 3.19 5.80 -21.16
N VAL A 267 2.95 5.26 -19.95
CA VAL A 267 2.13 4.06 -19.77
C VAL A 267 0.71 4.29 -20.26
N SER A 268 0.09 5.41 -19.89
CA SER A 268 -1.28 5.72 -20.32
C SER A 268 -1.39 5.86 -21.84
N LYS A 269 -0.40 6.49 -22.49
CA LYS A 269 -0.36 6.62 -23.94
C LYS A 269 -0.19 5.26 -24.63
N PHE A 270 0.64 4.39 -24.07
CA PHE A 270 0.87 3.05 -24.58
C PHE A 270 -0.38 2.16 -24.43
N HIS A 271 -0.99 2.16 -23.25
CA HIS A 271 -2.18 1.38 -22.92
C HIS A 271 -3.42 1.83 -23.69
N GLY A 272 -3.55 3.14 -23.97
CA GLY A 272 -4.70 3.70 -24.67
C GLY A 272 -5.97 3.64 -23.83
N ASN A 273 -7.07 3.18 -24.46
CA ASN A 273 -8.41 3.11 -23.85
C ASN A 273 -8.78 1.69 -23.37
N GLN A 274 -7.81 0.80 -23.18
CA GLN A 274 -8.08 -0.54 -22.67
C GLN A 274 -8.52 -0.49 -21.20
N GLU A 275 -9.24 -1.53 -20.74
CA GLU A 275 -9.45 -1.71 -19.29
C GLU A 275 -8.15 -2.19 -18.64
N ARG A 276 -7.78 -1.56 -17.53
CA ARG A 276 -6.59 -1.99 -16.77
C ARG A 276 -6.80 -3.39 -16.20
N SER A 277 -5.85 -4.25 -16.49
CA SER A 277 -5.83 -5.62 -15.95
C SER A 277 -5.38 -5.68 -14.51
N ASP A 278 -4.53 -4.72 -14.04
CA ASP A 278 -4.03 -4.62 -12.68
C ASP A 278 -3.95 -3.18 -12.16
N ASP A 279 -3.68 -3.03 -10.85
CA ASP A 279 -3.48 -1.75 -10.19
C ASP A 279 -2.18 -1.12 -10.70
N TRP A 280 -2.19 0.19 -10.95
CA TRP A 280 -1.00 0.93 -11.34
C TRP A 280 -0.50 1.76 -10.17
N THR A 281 0.60 1.36 -9.59
CA THR A 281 1.23 2.09 -8.51
C THR A 281 2.65 2.49 -8.86
N LEU A 282 2.97 3.76 -8.60
CA LEU A 282 4.30 4.32 -8.74
C LEU A 282 4.60 5.20 -7.53
N PHE A 283 5.77 4.99 -6.96
CA PHE A 283 6.35 5.81 -5.89
C PHE A 283 7.70 6.37 -6.35
N GLU A 284 7.91 7.66 -6.13
CA GLU A 284 9.11 8.40 -6.47
C GLU A 284 9.75 8.98 -5.21
N LEU A 285 11.04 8.73 -5.04
CA LEU A 285 11.89 9.36 -4.06
C LEU A 285 12.98 10.14 -4.81
N LEU A 286 12.98 11.47 -4.69
CA LEU A 286 14.04 12.33 -5.19
C LEU A 286 14.90 12.77 -4.01
N TYR A 287 16.14 12.29 -3.95
CA TYR A 287 17.11 12.69 -2.93
C TYR A 287 17.66 14.10 -3.21
N ARG A 288 17.58 14.98 -2.21
CA ARG A 288 17.99 16.38 -2.31
C ARG A 288 19.31 16.68 -1.61
N GLY A 289 19.78 15.73 -0.82
CA GLY A 289 20.84 15.97 0.16
C GLY A 289 20.28 16.57 1.43
N GLY A 290 20.92 16.32 2.55
CA GLY A 290 20.57 16.91 3.84
C GLY A 290 21.84 17.07 4.66
N GLU A 291 21.94 18.15 5.42
CA GLU A 291 22.90 18.19 6.51
C GLU A 291 22.42 17.22 7.59
N PRO A 292 23.35 16.44 8.20
CA PRO A 292 22.99 15.68 9.39
C PRO A 292 22.44 16.68 10.41
N LEU A 293 21.24 16.43 10.94
CA LEU A 293 20.73 17.24 12.05
C LEU A 293 21.83 17.29 13.12
N ALA A 294 22.38 18.48 13.33
CA ALA A 294 23.35 18.70 14.38
C ALA A 294 22.71 18.25 15.69
N VAL A 295 23.22 17.18 16.28
CA VAL A 295 22.85 16.75 17.61
C VAL A 295 23.29 17.89 18.52
N SER A 296 22.34 18.70 18.98
CA SER A 296 22.63 19.69 20.04
C SER A 296 23.12 18.91 21.25
N PRO A 297 24.35 19.12 21.72
CA PRO A 297 24.81 18.47 22.94
C PRO A 297 23.91 18.93 24.07
N SER A 298 23.28 17.98 24.76
CA SER A 298 22.51 18.14 26.00
C SER A 298 23.42 18.50 27.17
#